data_59071b41e91f0a7a3c91ab1518fa7160
#
_entry.id   59071b41e91f0a7a3c91ab1518fa7160
#
_cell.length_a   1.000
_cell.length_b   1.000
_cell.length_c   1.000
_cell.angle_alpha   90.00
_cell.angle_beta   90.00
_cell.angle_gamma   90.00
#
_symmetry.space_group_name_H-M   'P 1'
#
loop_
_entity.id
_entity.type
_entity.pdbx_description
1 polymer ?
#
loop_
_entity_poly.entity_id
_entity_poly.type
_entity_poly.pdbx_seq_one_letter_code
_entity_poly.pdbx_strand_id
1 'polypeptide(L)'
;MNRADAVILAEDVVSELTPLCEKFEIAGSIRRERPLVNDIDIVCIPKFLQLDAIKERLELLAKPARATVTGGDRYLKLSSFKGIQVDVYIADAQTWATLLLVRTGSKQHNIKLAQRAREVGYKLNADGHGLTWISKDVNVPVHTEEQIFKELGLAYKEPREREV
;
A
#
# COMPACT_ATOMS: atom_id res chain seq x y z
N MET A 1 14.90 -3.17 11.11
CA MET A 1 14.81 -4.65 11.15
C MET A 1 15.40 -5.21 9.87
N ASN A 2 16.02 -6.39 9.88
CA ASN A 2 16.39 -7.02 8.60
C ASN A 2 15.14 -7.53 7.86
N ARG A 3 15.28 -7.73 6.54
CA ARG A 3 14.15 -8.08 5.68
C ARG A 3 13.52 -9.44 6.05
N ALA A 4 14.33 -10.43 6.40
CA ALA A 4 13.80 -11.77 6.72
C ALA A 4 12.88 -11.73 7.95
N ASP A 5 13.30 -11.07 9.01
CA ASP A 5 12.48 -10.91 10.22
C ASP A 5 11.22 -10.08 9.94
N ALA A 6 11.34 -9.02 9.13
CA ALA A 6 10.18 -8.20 8.76
C ALA A 6 9.15 -8.96 7.93
N VAL A 7 9.60 -9.83 7.02
CA VAL A 7 8.71 -10.70 6.22
C VAL A 7 7.93 -11.65 7.13
N ILE A 8 8.59 -12.31 8.09
CA ILE A 8 7.92 -13.20 9.05
C ILE A 8 6.82 -12.45 9.81
N LEU A 9 7.12 -11.24 10.31
CA LEU A 9 6.13 -10.43 11.01
C LEU A 9 4.98 -9.96 10.10
N ALA A 10 5.29 -9.63 8.85
CA ALA A 10 4.26 -9.26 7.87
C ALA A 10 3.34 -10.44 7.57
N GLU A 11 3.89 -11.64 7.42
CA GLU A 11 3.14 -12.87 7.20
C GLU A 11 2.26 -13.24 8.41
N ASP A 12 2.75 -13.04 9.65
CA ASP A 12 1.94 -13.18 10.87
C ASP A 12 0.68 -12.30 10.78
N VAL A 13 0.84 -11.02 10.45
CA VAL A 13 -0.30 -10.09 10.32
C VAL A 13 -1.20 -10.49 9.17
N VAL A 14 -0.64 -10.78 8.00
CA VAL A 14 -1.40 -11.17 6.80
C VAL A 14 -2.22 -12.44 7.05
N SER A 15 -1.65 -13.44 7.73
CA SER A 15 -2.37 -14.70 8.02
C SER A 15 -3.64 -14.46 8.82
N GLU A 16 -3.61 -13.51 9.77
CA GLU A 16 -4.76 -13.11 10.57
C GLU A 16 -5.81 -12.31 9.75
N LEU A 17 -5.37 -11.56 8.75
CA LEU A 17 -6.26 -10.75 7.90
C LEU A 17 -6.81 -11.53 6.69
N THR A 18 -6.15 -12.59 6.26
CA THR A 18 -6.54 -13.37 5.06
C THR A 18 -8.01 -13.81 5.04
N PRO A 19 -8.60 -14.33 6.14
CA PRO A 19 -10.02 -14.71 6.13
C PRO A 19 -10.99 -13.54 5.90
N LEU A 20 -10.55 -12.32 6.20
CA LEU A 20 -11.35 -11.09 6.19
C LEU A 20 -11.16 -10.26 4.91
N CYS A 21 -10.20 -10.62 4.08
CA CYS A 21 -9.84 -9.87 2.87
C CYS A 21 -10.15 -10.67 1.60
N GLU A 22 -10.59 -9.95 0.55
CA GLU A 22 -10.66 -10.48 -0.81
C GLU A 22 -9.28 -10.54 -1.44
N LYS A 23 -8.45 -9.55 -1.12
CA LYS A 23 -7.12 -9.38 -1.69
C LYS A 23 -6.21 -8.66 -0.69
N PHE A 24 -4.94 -9.01 -0.68
CA PHE A 24 -3.90 -8.28 0.05
C PHE A 24 -2.55 -8.38 -0.68
N GLU A 25 -1.66 -7.45 -0.37
CA GLU A 25 -0.27 -7.45 -0.83
C GLU A 25 0.60 -6.77 0.22
N ILE A 26 1.76 -7.36 0.51
CA ILE A 26 2.82 -6.70 1.29
C ILE A 26 3.50 -5.70 0.36
N ALA A 27 3.52 -4.44 0.76
CA ALA A 27 4.04 -3.33 -0.05
C ALA A 27 5.39 -2.81 0.49
N GLY A 28 5.65 -1.54 0.32
CA GLY A 28 6.78 -0.82 0.90
C GLY A 28 8.15 -1.39 0.58
N SER A 29 9.05 -1.24 1.53
CA SER A 29 10.44 -1.68 1.42
C SER A 29 10.60 -3.20 1.31
N ILE A 30 9.66 -3.98 1.87
CA ILE A 30 9.66 -5.45 1.73
C ILE A 30 9.44 -5.83 0.27
N ARG A 31 8.42 -5.27 -0.39
CA ARG A 31 8.11 -5.55 -1.81
C ARG A 31 9.23 -5.10 -2.75
N ARG A 32 9.93 -4.03 -2.39
CA ARG A 32 11.12 -3.55 -3.12
C ARG A 32 12.40 -4.33 -2.80
N GLU A 33 12.31 -5.39 -2.00
CA GLU A 33 13.43 -6.26 -1.63
C GLU A 33 14.58 -5.55 -0.89
N ARG A 34 14.27 -4.49 -0.11
CA ARG A 34 15.30 -3.78 0.66
C ARG A 34 15.85 -4.65 1.80
N PRO A 35 17.17 -4.65 2.03
CA PRO A 35 17.79 -5.45 3.09
C PRO A 35 17.38 -4.99 4.49
N LEU A 36 17.04 -3.70 4.66
CA LEU A 36 16.57 -3.11 5.90
C LEU A 36 15.16 -2.56 5.73
N VAL A 37 14.31 -2.84 6.70
CA VAL A 37 12.88 -2.49 6.75
C VAL A 37 12.63 -1.66 8.00
N ASN A 38 12.03 -0.48 7.86
CA ASN A 38 11.70 0.42 8.97
C ASN A 38 10.26 0.24 9.44
N ASP A 39 9.36 -0.07 8.51
CA ASP A 39 7.93 -0.28 8.70
C ASP A 39 7.43 -1.37 7.76
N ILE A 40 6.32 -1.99 8.09
CA ILE A 40 5.65 -2.98 7.27
C ILE A 40 4.41 -2.32 6.67
N ASP A 41 4.35 -2.25 5.35
CA ASP A 41 3.20 -1.74 4.61
C ASP A 41 2.38 -2.90 4.06
N ILE A 42 1.08 -2.93 4.31
CA ILE A 42 0.13 -3.90 3.76
C ILE A 42 -1.00 -3.15 3.09
N VAL A 43 -1.33 -3.51 1.86
CA VAL A 43 -2.52 -3.03 1.17
C VAL A 43 -3.52 -4.17 1.10
N CYS A 44 -4.78 -3.95 1.48
CA CYS A 44 -5.80 -4.97 1.42
C CYS A 44 -7.14 -4.44 0.94
N ILE A 45 -7.94 -5.34 0.33
CA ILE A 45 -9.36 -5.12 0.05
C ILE A 45 -10.14 -5.99 1.04
N PRO A 46 -10.88 -5.41 1.99
CA PRO A 46 -11.74 -6.16 2.88
C PRO A 46 -12.86 -6.88 2.11
N LYS A 47 -13.27 -8.05 2.58
CA LYS A 47 -14.55 -8.62 2.18
C LYS A 47 -15.68 -7.71 2.65
N PHE A 48 -16.85 -7.85 2.02
CA PHE A 48 -18.03 -7.06 2.35
C PHE A 48 -18.32 -7.07 3.87
N LEU A 49 -18.45 -5.88 4.46
CA LEU A 49 -18.71 -5.65 5.90
C LEU A 49 -17.63 -6.20 6.87
N GLN A 50 -16.41 -6.51 6.41
CA GLN A 50 -15.37 -7.07 7.28
C GLN A 50 -14.39 -6.02 7.82
N LEU A 51 -14.55 -4.73 7.55
CA LEU A 51 -13.61 -3.69 8.00
C LEU A 51 -13.50 -3.63 9.53
N ASP A 52 -14.61 -3.71 10.24
CA ASP A 52 -14.58 -3.69 11.71
C ASP A 52 -13.95 -4.96 12.28
N ALA A 53 -14.17 -6.10 11.64
CA ALA A 53 -13.52 -7.36 12.01
C ALA A 53 -11.98 -7.28 11.79
N ILE A 54 -11.51 -6.57 10.75
CA ILE A 54 -10.08 -6.30 10.55
C ILE A 54 -9.53 -5.46 11.71
N LYS A 55 -10.23 -4.40 12.12
CA LYS A 55 -9.82 -3.56 13.27
C LYS A 55 -9.71 -4.39 14.55
N GLU A 56 -10.74 -5.16 14.85
CA GLU A 56 -10.77 -6.06 16.02
C GLU A 56 -9.63 -7.08 15.99
N ARG A 57 -9.34 -7.67 14.82
CA ARG A 57 -8.25 -8.63 14.66
C ARG A 57 -6.89 -7.98 14.91
N LEU A 58 -6.65 -6.78 14.40
CA LEU A 58 -5.42 -6.03 14.68
C LEU A 58 -5.29 -5.67 16.16
N GLU A 59 -6.39 -5.31 16.84
CA GLU A 59 -6.39 -5.06 18.28
C GLU A 59 -6.06 -6.32 19.09
N LEU A 60 -6.56 -7.49 18.68
CA LEU A 60 -6.21 -8.76 19.29
C LEU A 60 -4.72 -9.10 19.13
N LEU A 61 -4.14 -8.83 17.95
CA LEU A 61 -2.71 -8.95 17.70
C LEU A 61 -1.87 -7.97 18.52
N ALA A 62 -2.40 -6.77 18.73
CA ALA A 62 -1.71 -5.70 19.46
C ALA A 62 -1.53 -6.00 20.95
N LYS A 63 -2.53 -6.58 21.60
CA LYS A 63 -2.57 -6.81 23.06
C LYS A 63 -1.34 -7.53 23.61
N PRO A 64 -0.95 -8.73 23.11
CA PRO A 64 0.21 -9.45 23.62
C PRO A 64 1.52 -8.71 23.37
N ALA A 65 1.59 -7.94 22.28
CA ALA A 65 2.78 -7.17 21.89
C ALA A 65 2.86 -5.80 22.59
N ARG A 66 1.87 -5.44 23.43
CA ARG A 66 1.72 -4.09 24.01
C ARG A 66 1.75 -2.97 22.95
N ALA A 67 1.28 -3.28 21.74
CA ALA A 67 1.14 -2.36 20.64
C ALA A 67 -0.21 -1.63 20.73
N THR A 68 -0.35 -0.55 19.95
CA THR A 68 -1.60 0.21 19.86
C THR A 68 -2.08 0.26 18.42
N VAL A 69 -3.39 0.13 18.22
CA VAL A 69 -4.05 0.31 16.92
C VAL A 69 -4.68 1.68 16.88
N THR A 70 -4.40 2.43 15.82
CA THR A 70 -4.99 3.74 15.54
C THR A 70 -5.38 3.83 14.07
N GLY A 71 -6.24 4.77 13.71
CA GLY A 71 -6.64 5.01 12.34
C GLY A 71 -8.14 5.00 12.12
N GLY A 72 -8.54 4.87 10.88
CA GLY A 72 -9.94 4.94 10.43
C GLY A 72 -10.25 3.95 9.32
N ASP A 73 -11.19 4.30 8.45
CA ASP A 73 -11.73 3.37 7.46
C ASP A 73 -10.83 3.11 6.25
N ARG A 74 -9.82 3.97 6.02
CA ARG A 74 -8.89 3.85 4.89
C ARG A 74 -7.47 3.49 5.28
N TYR A 75 -7.15 3.60 6.55
CA TYR A 75 -5.81 3.37 7.05
C TYR A 75 -5.83 2.99 8.51
N LEU A 76 -5.13 1.93 8.86
CA LEU A 76 -4.93 1.45 10.22
C LEU A 76 -3.44 1.32 10.49
N LYS A 77 -3.03 1.76 11.67
CA LYS A 77 -1.64 1.72 12.14
C LYS A 77 -1.54 0.88 13.39
N LEU A 78 -0.70 -0.12 13.34
CA LEU A 78 -0.31 -0.93 14.49
C LEU A 78 1.09 -0.48 14.92
N SER A 79 1.16 0.29 16.00
CA SER A 79 2.42 0.89 16.48
C SER A 79 3.18 -0.08 17.37
N SER A 80 4.50 -0.20 17.14
CA SER A 80 5.42 -1.00 17.97
C SER A 80 5.06 -2.50 18.06
N PHE A 81 4.49 -3.06 16.99
CA PHE A 81 4.22 -4.50 16.93
C PHE A 81 5.54 -5.27 16.88
N LYS A 82 5.89 -5.96 17.98
CA LYS A 82 7.16 -6.68 18.09
C LYS A 82 8.39 -5.85 17.65
N GLY A 83 8.36 -4.54 17.96
CA GLY A 83 9.46 -3.61 17.65
C GLY A 83 9.43 -2.95 16.28
N ILE A 84 8.39 -3.15 15.47
CA ILE A 84 8.21 -2.50 14.17
C ILE A 84 6.79 -1.91 14.06
N GLN A 85 6.63 -0.89 13.24
CA GLN A 85 5.31 -0.35 12.87
C GLN A 85 4.72 -1.16 11.73
N VAL A 86 3.40 -1.41 11.78
CA VAL A 86 2.66 -2.01 10.66
C VAL A 86 1.58 -1.03 10.22
N ASP A 87 1.58 -0.71 8.94
CA ASP A 87 0.63 0.18 8.27
C ASP A 87 -0.26 -0.64 7.34
N VAL A 88 -1.57 -0.64 7.61
CA VAL A 88 -2.56 -1.36 6.81
C VAL A 88 -3.42 -0.35 6.06
N TYR A 89 -3.31 -0.36 4.75
CA TYR A 89 -4.04 0.52 3.83
C TYR A 89 -5.24 -0.21 3.26
N ILE A 90 -6.42 0.36 3.44
CA ILE A 90 -7.68 -0.21 2.98
C ILE A 90 -7.99 0.31 1.59
N ALA A 91 -8.01 -0.60 0.64
CA ALA A 91 -8.36 -0.35 -0.76
C ALA A 91 -9.74 -0.94 -1.10
N ASP A 92 -10.22 -0.58 -2.26
CA ASP A 92 -11.29 -1.23 -3.00
C ASP A 92 -10.82 -1.56 -4.42
N ALA A 93 -11.68 -2.13 -5.24
CA ALA A 93 -11.34 -2.51 -6.62
C ALA A 93 -10.88 -1.32 -7.48
N GLN A 94 -11.35 -0.09 -7.19
CA GLN A 94 -11.01 1.11 -7.96
C GLN A 94 -9.69 1.72 -7.50
N THR A 95 -9.35 1.60 -6.22
CA THR A 95 -8.18 2.24 -5.61
C THR A 95 -6.98 1.31 -5.48
N TRP A 96 -7.16 0.01 -5.67
CA TRP A 96 -6.13 -1.01 -5.46
C TRP A 96 -4.82 -0.73 -6.18
N ALA A 97 -4.87 -0.57 -7.51
CA ALA A 97 -3.65 -0.48 -8.32
C ALA A 97 -2.81 0.74 -7.96
N THR A 98 -3.47 1.90 -7.83
CA THR A 98 -2.79 3.16 -7.51
C THR A 98 -2.30 3.16 -6.07
N LEU A 99 -3.10 2.67 -5.14
CA LEU A 99 -2.71 2.60 -3.73
C LEU A 99 -1.51 1.66 -3.56
N LEU A 100 -1.53 0.48 -4.18
CA LEU A 100 -0.41 -0.46 -4.17
C LEU A 100 0.86 0.15 -4.75
N LEU A 101 0.77 0.84 -5.90
CA LEU A 101 1.90 1.55 -6.51
C LEU A 101 2.50 2.58 -5.54
N VAL A 102 1.67 3.45 -5.00
CA VAL A 102 2.10 4.55 -4.11
C VAL A 102 2.67 4.00 -2.80
N ARG A 103 2.05 2.98 -2.20
CA ARG A 103 2.53 2.38 -0.95
C ARG A 103 3.73 1.46 -1.15
N THR A 104 3.94 0.94 -2.35
CA THR A 104 5.20 0.26 -2.69
C THR A 104 6.36 1.27 -2.71
N GLY A 105 6.18 2.47 -3.24
CA GLY A 105 7.22 3.50 -3.31
C GLY A 105 8.30 3.16 -4.37
N SER A 106 9.53 3.65 -4.24
CA SER A 106 10.04 4.47 -3.13
C SER A 106 9.43 5.90 -3.15
N LYS A 107 9.71 6.68 -2.12
CA LYS A 107 9.29 8.10 -2.09
C LYS A 107 9.82 8.86 -3.32
N GLN A 108 11.07 8.66 -3.68
CA GLN A 108 11.67 9.31 -4.85
C GLN A 108 11.05 8.83 -6.16
N HIS A 109 10.76 7.53 -6.26
CA HIS A 109 10.03 6.98 -7.40
C HIS A 109 8.65 7.63 -7.54
N ASN A 110 7.90 7.74 -6.46
CA ASN A 110 6.57 8.37 -6.46
C ASN A 110 6.64 9.86 -6.87
N ILE A 111 7.65 10.59 -6.41
CA ILE A 111 7.87 11.98 -6.82
C ILE A 111 8.10 12.06 -8.35
N LYS A 112 8.96 11.20 -8.90
CA LYS A 112 9.21 11.14 -10.35
C LYS A 112 7.95 10.78 -11.15
N LEU A 113 7.16 9.82 -10.67
CA LEU A 113 5.89 9.48 -11.30
C LEU A 113 4.90 10.65 -11.29
N ALA A 114 4.77 11.34 -10.16
CA ALA A 114 3.89 12.51 -10.04
C ALA A 114 4.34 13.68 -10.93
N GLN A 115 5.64 13.90 -11.07
CA GLN A 115 6.20 14.89 -12.00
C GLN A 115 5.89 14.49 -13.45
N ARG A 116 6.15 13.24 -13.81
CA ARG A 116 5.86 12.74 -15.16
C ARG A 116 4.37 12.82 -15.48
N ALA A 117 3.50 12.50 -14.53
CA ALA A 117 2.06 12.64 -14.71
C ALA A 117 1.69 14.08 -15.11
N ARG A 118 2.22 15.08 -14.41
CA ARG A 118 1.98 16.49 -14.73
C ARG A 118 2.48 16.89 -16.11
N GLU A 119 3.65 16.41 -16.51
CA GLU A 119 4.22 16.67 -17.84
C GLU A 119 3.32 16.18 -18.97
N VAL A 120 2.62 15.08 -18.78
CA VAL A 120 1.69 14.49 -19.77
C VAL A 120 0.22 14.85 -19.51
N GLY A 121 -0.04 15.83 -18.64
CA GLY A 121 -1.38 16.38 -18.42
C GLY A 121 -2.23 15.65 -17.36
N TYR A 122 -1.64 14.79 -16.56
CA TYR A 122 -2.32 14.08 -15.50
C TYR A 122 -1.88 14.52 -14.09
N LYS A 123 -2.73 14.25 -13.11
CA LYS A 123 -2.41 14.23 -11.71
C LYS A 123 -2.48 12.79 -11.21
N LEU A 124 -1.40 12.29 -10.62
CA LEU A 124 -1.41 11.01 -9.91
C LEU A 124 -2.02 11.22 -8.51
N ASN A 125 -3.10 10.50 -8.19
CA ASN A 125 -3.82 10.64 -6.94
C ASN A 125 -3.24 9.67 -5.89
N ALA A 126 -2.52 10.22 -4.90
CA ALA A 126 -1.86 9.42 -3.87
C ALA A 126 -2.82 8.69 -2.91
N ASP A 127 -4.11 9.07 -2.91
CA ASP A 127 -5.18 8.42 -2.15
C ASP A 127 -5.71 7.13 -2.80
N GLY A 128 -5.21 6.79 -3.98
CA GLY A 128 -5.56 5.57 -4.69
C GLY A 128 -6.47 5.77 -5.92
N HIS A 129 -7.04 6.95 -6.13
CA HIS A 129 -8.04 7.20 -7.18
C HIS A 129 -7.44 7.41 -8.60
N GLY A 130 -6.41 6.66 -8.96
CA GLY A 130 -5.86 6.62 -10.31
C GLY A 130 -5.23 7.93 -10.77
N LEU A 131 -5.47 8.27 -12.01
CA LEU A 131 -5.01 9.49 -12.66
C LEU A 131 -6.19 10.43 -12.91
N THR A 132 -6.01 11.72 -12.69
CA THR A 132 -6.97 12.74 -13.10
C THR A 132 -6.41 13.51 -14.29
N TRP A 133 -7.16 13.57 -15.41
CA TRP A 133 -6.80 14.41 -16.54
C TRP A 133 -7.06 15.87 -16.19
N ILE A 134 -6.00 16.65 -16.01
CA ILE A 134 -6.07 18.00 -15.43
C ILE A 134 -6.96 18.93 -16.26
N SER A 135 -6.84 18.95 -17.59
CA SER A 135 -7.57 19.88 -18.45
C SER A 135 -9.08 19.62 -18.52
N LYS A 136 -9.53 18.42 -18.19
CA LYS A 136 -10.94 18.00 -18.26
C LYS A 136 -11.53 17.73 -16.88
N ASP A 137 -10.70 17.69 -15.85
CA ASP A 137 -11.07 17.27 -14.48
C ASP A 137 -11.81 15.91 -14.46
N VAL A 138 -11.28 14.96 -15.26
CA VAL A 138 -11.86 13.63 -15.42
C VAL A 138 -10.91 12.60 -14.84
N ASN A 139 -11.44 11.73 -13.98
CA ASN A 139 -10.70 10.60 -13.45
C ASN A 139 -10.57 9.51 -14.53
N VAL A 140 -9.34 9.04 -14.73
CA VAL A 140 -9.01 7.91 -15.60
C VAL A 140 -8.84 6.68 -14.71
N PRO A 141 -9.79 5.72 -14.75
CA PRO A 141 -9.68 4.52 -13.94
C PRO A 141 -8.49 3.68 -14.39
N VAL A 142 -7.75 3.17 -13.41
CA VAL A 142 -6.61 2.28 -13.63
C VAL A 142 -6.79 1.05 -12.75
N HIS A 143 -6.54 -0.13 -13.32
CA HIS A 143 -6.80 -1.41 -12.67
C HIS A 143 -5.51 -2.18 -12.34
N THR A 144 -4.39 -1.79 -12.96
CA THR A 144 -3.07 -2.39 -12.71
C THR A 144 -2.00 -1.31 -12.62
N GLU A 145 -0.88 -1.63 -11.95
CA GLU A 145 0.27 -0.73 -11.90
C GLU A 145 0.82 -0.47 -13.31
N GLU A 146 0.86 -1.49 -14.16
CA GLU A 146 1.33 -1.41 -15.55
C GLU A 146 0.51 -0.40 -16.38
N GLN A 147 -0.81 -0.31 -16.14
CA GLN A 147 -1.63 0.70 -16.80
C GLN A 147 -1.19 2.12 -16.43
N ILE A 148 -0.84 2.37 -15.17
CA ILE A 148 -0.37 3.69 -14.74
C ILE A 148 0.90 4.06 -15.48
N PHE A 149 1.88 3.14 -15.56
CA PHE A 149 3.12 3.38 -16.31
C PHE A 149 2.83 3.64 -17.79
N LYS A 150 1.95 2.85 -18.39
CA LYS A 150 1.55 3.00 -19.80
C LYS A 150 0.91 4.36 -20.08
N GLU A 151 -0.05 4.79 -19.25
CA GLU A 151 -0.70 6.11 -19.37
C GLU A 151 0.32 7.26 -19.24
N LEU A 152 1.37 7.08 -18.45
CA LEU A 152 2.44 8.05 -18.31
C LEU A 152 3.51 7.96 -19.42
N GLY A 153 3.37 7.05 -20.37
CA GLY A 153 4.36 6.82 -21.42
C GLY A 153 5.69 6.29 -20.92
N LEU A 154 5.65 5.49 -19.85
CA LEU A 154 6.80 4.89 -19.21
C LEU A 154 6.81 3.36 -19.35
N ALA A 155 8.00 2.76 -19.44
CA ALA A 155 8.13 1.31 -19.27
C ALA A 155 7.83 0.92 -17.82
N TYR A 156 7.14 -0.20 -17.64
CA TYR A 156 6.89 -0.74 -16.30
C TYR A 156 8.21 -1.03 -15.58
N LYS A 157 8.24 -0.72 -14.30
CA LYS A 157 9.34 -1.05 -13.40
C LYS A 157 8.85 -2.03 -12.33
N GLU A 158 9.59 -3.11 -12.18
CA GLU A 158 9.39 -4.02 -11.05
C GLU A 158 9.63 -3.29 -9.72
N PRO A 159 8.95 -3.69 -8.62
CA PRO A 159 9.12 -3.04 -7.32
C PRO A 159 10.57 -2.83 -6.91
N ARG A 160 11.43 -3.84 -7.10
CA ARG A 160 12.88 -3.78 -6.77
C ARG A 160 13.66 -2.73 -7.57
N GLU A 161 13.14 -2.28 -8.71
CA GLU A 161 13.76 -1.28 -9.58
C GLU A 161 13.33 0.16 -9.21
N ARG A 162 12.45 0.34 -8.22
CA ARG A 162 11.84 1.63 -7.85
C ARG A 162 12.59 2.38 -6.75
N GLU A 163 13.91 2.18 -6.64
CA GLU A 163 14.73 2.77 -5.58
C GLU A 163 15.37 4.12 -5.95
N VAL A 164 15.13 4.65 -7.10
CA VAL A 164 15.72 5.92 -7.59
C VAL A 164 14.98 7.14 -7.14
#